data_fb493c582a0a0adf75001df45ff3eb9d
#
_entry.id   fb493c582a0a0adf75001df45ff3eb9d
#
_cell.length_a   1.000
_cell.length_b   1.000
_cell.length_c   1.000
_cell.angle_alpha   90.00
_cell.angle_beta   90.00
_cell.angle_gamma   90.00
#
_symmetry.space_group_name_H-M   'P 1'
#
loop_
_entity.id
_entity.type
_entity.pdbx_description
1 polymer ?
#
loop_
_entity_poly.entity_id
_entity_poly.type
_entity_poly.pdbx_seq_one_letter_code
_entity_poly.pdbx_strand_id
1 'polypeptide(L)'
;MLNFACNLLLDIKMRKSFPIITLVAGLSMLMSTSAYAIDGLHYRAEGAVSFSSGENTPFWLLNNKQGLSSIEKNNGYLRAGIFRDIDKDQKFSYGFGADLAVAYNFTSSFIIQQLYADIKYRCLGLSVGSKERVGEFNNPKLSSGNMLYSGNARPIPQIRAGIPDYTIVPWTNDWLAVKGYVAYGGFTDDGWQRDFAAPGKKRTEHVWYHSKGIYLRFGDLNRLPFYIEGGLEMAAQFGGRSITGDRVINMPNGLKDIIKVFFPSGGDSSTPMGEQTNVYGNHVGEWSLCATWYPGRDWGLKAYYEHFFEDHSQMFFEYTWKDGLWGLEVAFPKNPVISTFVYEYLYTKDQSGPVYWDHTPEIPEQVSGVDNYYNHGIYTGWQHWGMGIGNPLIISPIYNRDGDISFRSNRVIGHHFGIAGNPLPELSYRLLFSFTRNWGTYSVPFHNVENNYNGLLELTYSPKWVEGFSSTLSFGMDRGALLGNSKGVMLTLRKTGWL
;
A
#
# COMPACT_ATOMS: atom_id res chain seq x y z
N MET A 1 -13.78 1.88 -37.46
CA MET A 1 -13.67 1.72 -36.00
C MET A 1 -15.03 1.58 -35.29
N LEU A 2 -16.11 2.20 -35.75
CA LEU A 2 -17.46 2.03 -35.13
C LEU A 2 -18.07 0.63 -35.32
N ASN A 3 -17.78 -0.07 -36.42
CA ASN A 3 -18.33 -1.40 -36.68
C ASN A 3 -17.70 -2.53 -35.85
N PHE A 4 -16.51 -2.30 -35.24
CA PHE A 4 -15.87 -3.28 -34.37
C PHE A 4 -16.43 -3.27 -32.95
N ALA A 5 -16.89 -2.10 -32.48
CA ALA A 5 -17.52 -1.95 -31.18
C ALA A 5 -18.96 -2.52 -31.15
N CYS A 6 -19.66 -2.47 -32.26
CA CYS A 6 -21.06 -2.95 -32.36
C CYS A 6 -21.15 -4.49 -32.41
N ASN A 7 -20.18 -5.16 -33.02
CA ASN A 7 -20.15 -6.63 -33.08
C ASN A 7 -19.66 -7.28 -31.79
N LEU A 8 -18.89 -6.58 -30.96
CA LEU A 8 -18.46 -7.07 -29.65
C LEU A 8 -19.59 -7.05 -28.60
N LEU A 9 -20.62 -6.22 -28.82
CA LEU A 9 -21.79 -6.10 -27.93
C LEU A 9 -22.89 -7.13 -28.23
N LEU A 10 -22.87 -7.76 -29.38
CA LEU A 10 -23.92 -8.70 -29.82
C LEU A 10 -23.61 -10.19 -29.58
N ASP A 11 -22.38 -10.55 -29.26
CA ASP A 11 -21.97 -11.95 -29.05
C ASP A 11 -21.94 -12.39 -27.57
N ILE A 12 -22.40 -11.54 -26.66
CA ILE A 12 -22.60 -11.89 -25.24
C ILE A 12 -23.93 -12.63 -25.12
N LYS A 13 -23.90 -13.95 -25.29
CA LYS A 13 -25.05 -14.83 -25.00
C LYS A 13 -25.65 -14.49 -23.62
N MET A 14 -26.93 -14.08 -23.65
CA MET A 14 -27.80 -13.66 -22.55
C MET A 14 -28.02 -14.72 -21.44
N ARG A 15 -26.97 -15.27 -20.82
CA ARG A 15 -27.13 -16.14 -19.65
C ARG A 15 -26.37 -15.72 -18.40
N LYS A 16 -25.65 -14.57 -18.41
CA LYS A 16 -24.96 -14.03 -17.20
C LYS A 16 -25.04 -12.49 -17.07
N SER A 17 -26.02 -11.85 -17.67
CA SER A 17 -26.14 -10.38 -17.70
C SER A 17 -26.96 -9.76 -16.55
N PHE A 18 -27.37 -10.54 -15.57
CA PHE A 18 -28.16 -10.05 -14.43
C PHE A 18 -27.42 -9.06 -13.48
N PRO A 19 -26.07 -9.14 -13.27
CA PRO A 19 -25.43 -8.23 -12.32
C PRO A 19 -25.24 -6.79 -12.84
N ILE A 20 -25.11 -6.57 -14.15
CA ILE A 20 -24.79 -5.22 -14.69
C ILE A 20 -26.03 -4.31 -14.69
N ILE A 21 -27.22 -4.85 -14.98
CA ILE A 21 -28.48 -4.09 -14.98
C ILE A 21 -28.89 -3.74 -13.55
N THR A 22 -28.66 -4.64 -12.60
CA THR A 22 -28.89 -4.40 -11.16
C THR A 22 -27.92 -3.36 -10.61
N LEU A 23 -26.71 -3.29 -11.17
CA LEU A 23 -25.67 -2.33 -10.84
C LEU A 23 -26.07 -0.90 -11.18
N VAL A 24 -26.59 -0.69 -12.39
CA VAL A 24 -27.04 0.62 -12.86
C VAL A 24 -28.33 1.06 -12.15
N ALA A 25 -29.25 0.13 -11.87
CA ALA A 25 -30.48 0.41 -11.14
C ALA A 25 -30.24 0.71 -9.65
N GLY A 26 -29.26 0.06 -9.00
CA GLY A 26 -28.86 0.34 -7.63
C GLY A 26 -28.24 1.73 -7.46
N LEU A 27 -27.42 2.19 -8.42
CA LEU A 27 -26.85 3.53 -8.41
C LEU A 27 -27.91 4.62 -8.63
N SER A 28 -28.95 4.35 -9.42
CA SER A 28 -30.02 5.31 -9.67
C SER A 28 -30.98 5.50 -8.48
N MET A 29 -31.16 4.48 -7.63
CA MET A 29 -31.95 4.59 -6.40
C MET A 29 -31.28 5.40 -5.29
N LEU A 30 -29.94 5.48 -5.28
CA LEU A 30 -29.19 6.31 -4.32
C LEU A 30 -29.24 7.82 -4.65
N MET A 31 -29.82 8.20 -5.79
CA MET A 31 -29.91 9.61 -6.21
C MET A 31 -31.14 10.37 -5.66
N SER A 32 -32.04 9.74 -4.92
CA SER A 32 -33.36 10.31 -4.61
C SER A 32 -33.73 10.46 -3.13
N THR A 33 -32.79 10.37 -2.20
CA THR A 33 -33.11 10.59 -0.78
C THR A 33 -32.63 11.96 -0.30
N SER A 34 -33.56 12.86 -0.02
CA SER A 34 -33.36 14.03 0.84
C SER A 34 -33.22 13.54 2.28
N ALA A 35 -32.00 13.11 2.67
CA ALA A 35 -31.70 12.82 4.05
C ALA A 35 -31.47 14.14 4.82
N TYR A 36 -31.99 14.26 6.03
CA TYR A 36 -31.64 15.35 6.94
C TYR A 36 -30.13 15.35 7.12
N ALA A 37 -29.47 16.48 6.82
CA ALA A 37 -28.03 16.61 6.94
C ALA A 37 -27.61 16.41 8.42
N ILE A 38 -26.94 15.28 8.69
CA ILE A 38 -26.23 15.09 9.95
C ILE A 38 -24.87 15.78 9.78
N ASP A 39 -24.58 16.76 10.62
CA ASP A 39 -23.38 17.59 10.50
C ASP A 39 -22.10 16.76 10.39
N GLY A 40 -21.37 16.98 9.29
CA GLY A 40 -20.10 16.30 8.99
C GLY A 40 -20.21 14.86 8.46
N LEU A 41 -21.42 14.37 8.16
CA LEU A 41 -21.62 13.06 7.58
C LEU A 41 -21.56 13.10 6.05
N HIS A 42 -20.73 12.28 5.43
CA HIS A 42 -20.65 12.16 3.98
C HIS A 42 -20.66 10.71 3.52
N TYR A 43 -21.02 10.51 2.26
CA TYR A 43 -21.07 9.19 1.65
C TYR A 43 -20.22 9.07 0.40
N ARG A 44 -19.86 7.84 0.07
CA ARG A 44 -19.27 7.43 -1.18
C ARG A 44 -20.00 6.21 -1.72
N ALA A 45 -20.37 6.23 -2.99
CA ALA A 45 -20.79 5.06 -3.76
C ALA A 45 -19.89 4.94 -4.99
N GLU A 46 -19.37 3.75 -5.27
CA GLU A 46 -18.43 3.53 -6.36
C GLU A 46 -18.67 2.16 -6.98
N GLY A 47 -18.62 2.10 -8.31
CA GLY A 47 -18.64 0.85 -9.06
C GLY A 47 -17.53 0.85 -10.09
N ALA A 48 -16.84 -0.27 -10.23
CA ALA A 48 -15.80 -0.44 -11.24
C ALA A 48 -15.94 -1.79 -11.94
N VAL A 49 -15.60 -1.79 -13.24
CA VAL A 49 -15.50 -3.00 -14.06
C VAL A 49 -14.20 -2.94 -14.86
N SER A 50 -13.48 -4.05 -14.89
CA SER A 50 -12.20 -4.17 -15.59
C SER A 50 -12.22 -5.35 -16.56
N PHE A 51 -11.69 -5.12 -17.75
CA PHE A 51 -11.51 -6.13 -18.78
C PHE A 51 -10.07 -6.10 -19.29
N SER A 52 -9.42 -7.24 -19.30
CA SER A 52 -8.02 -7.34 -19.68
C SER A 52 -7.77 -8.53 -20.61
N SER A 53 -6.74 -8.42 -21.43
CA SER A 53 -6.20 -9.49 -22.26
C SER A 53 -4.73 -9.71 -21.93
N GLY A 54 -4.22 -10.89 -22.20
CA GLY A 54 -2.88 -11.30 -21.80
C GLY A 54 -2.89 -12.20 -20.57
N GLU A 55 -1.91 -12.06 -19.69
CA GLU A 55 -1.74 -12.98 -18.57
C GLU A 55 -2.54 -12.58 -17.32
N ASN A 56 -2.54 -11.31 -16.96
CA ASN A 56 -3.14 -10.76 -15.75
C ASN A 56 -3.87 -9.45 -16.04
N THR A 57 -4.59 -8.93 -15.07
CA THR A 57 -4.93 -7.51 -15.02
C THR A 57 -3.64 -6.69 -15.02
N PRO A 58 -3.50 -5.64 -15.86
CA PRO A 58 -2.32 -4.79 -15.89
C PRO A 58 -1.92 -4.24 -14.53
N PHE A 59 -0.62 -4.15 -14.29
CA PHE A 59 0.02 -3.84 -13.02
C PHE A 59 -0.58 -2.61 -12.33
N TRP A 60 -0.69 -1.47 -13.03
CA TRP A 60 -1.23 -0.24 -12.44
C TRP A 60 -2.77 -0.18 -12.37
N LEU A 61 -3.48 -1.13 -12.98
CA LEU A 61 -4.90 -1.34 -12.71
C LEU A 61 -5.13 -2.17 -11.45
N LEU A 62 -4.12 -2.94 -11.00
CA LEU A 62 -4.16 -3.79 -9.83
C LEU A 62 -3.56 -3.11 -8.59
N ASN A 63 -2.38 -2.51 -8.71
CA ASN A 63 -1.59 -2.03 -7.57
C ASN A 63 -1.99 -0.61 -7.10
N ASN A 64 -1.67 -0.29 -5.84
CA ASN A 64 -2.01 0.96 -5.14
C ASN A 64 -3.50 1.31 -5.16
N LYS A 65 -4.34 0.28 -4.98
CA LYS A 65 -5.81 0.38 -4.89
C LYS A 65 -6.33 -0.02 -3.50
N GLN A 66 -5.50 0.03 -2.45
CA GLN A 66 -5.82 -0.41 -1.09
C GLN A 66 -6.33 -1.86 -1.05
N GLY A 67 -5.78 -2.73 -1.93
CA GLY A 67 -6.19 -4.12 -2.08
C GLY A 67 -7.62 -4.33 -2.61
N LEU A 68 -8.32 -3.27 -3.01
CA LEU A 68 -9.61 -3.37 -3.70
C LEU A 68 -9.39 -3.49 -5.21
N SER A 69 -8.83 -4.60 -5.61
CA SER A 69 -8.44 -4.92 -6.99
C SER A 69 -8.30 -6.42 -7.16
N SER A 70 -8.15 -6.88 -8.40
CA SER A 70 -8.01 -8.31 -8.70
C SER A 70 -7.00 -8.55 -9.82
N ILE A 71 -6.24 -9.64 -9.68
CA ILE A 71 -5.35 -10.13 -10.73
C ILE A 71 -6.12 -10.75 -11.92
N GLU A 72 -7.37 -11.15 -11.68
CA GLU A 72 -8.22 -11.78 -12.69
C GLU A 72 -8.59 -10.80 -13.81
N LYS A 73 -8.51 -11.26 -15.06
CA LYS A 73 -8.65 -10.43 -16.27
C LYS A 73 -10.01 -9.73 -16.42
N ASN A 74 -11.05 -10.38 -15.93
CA ASN A 74 -12.43 -9.84 -15.97
C ASN A 74 -12.90 -9.76 -14.53
N ASN A 75 -12.96 -8.56 -13.99
CA ASN A 75 -13.31 -8.34 -12.60
C ASN A 75 -14.14 -7.07 -12.44
N GLY A 76 -14.70 -6.89 -11.26
CA GLY A 76 -15.44 -5.69 -10.92
C GLY A 76 -15.92 -5.69 -9.48
N TYR A 77 -16.28 -4.50 -9.00
CA TYR A 77 -16.83 -4.35 -7.66
C TYR A 77 -17.87 -3.22 -7.58
N LEU A 78 -18.68 -3.31 -6.54
CA LEU A 78 -19.51 -2.23 -6.02
C LEU A 78 -19.04 -1.92 -4.61
N ARG A 79 -18.90 -0.65 -4.29
CA ARG A 79 -18.45 -0.15 -3.00
C ARG A 79 -19.40 0.94 -2.51
N ALA A 80 -19.76 0.89 -1.24
CA ALA A 80 -20.54 1.95 -0.59
C ALA A 80 -20.00 2.20 0.81
N GLY A 81 -19.88 3.46 1.18
CA GLY A 81 -19.37 3.86 2.49
C GLY A 81 -20.02 5.13 3.01
N ILE A 82 -20.06 5.23 4.33
CA ILE A 82 -20.51 6.40 5.10
C ILE A 82 -19.37 6.78 6.04
N PHE A 83 -19.08 8.07 6.12
CA PHE A 83 -17.94 8.59 6.88
C PHE A 83 -18.31 9.87 7.62
N ARG A 84 -17.67 10.04 8.75
CA ARG A 84 -17.57 11.31 9.48
C ARG A 84 -16.12 11.56 9.81
N ASP A 85 -15.58 12.66 9.33
CA ASP A 85 -14.19 13.03 9.57
C ASP A 85 -14.01 13.69 10.95
N ILE A 86 -12.79 13.58 11.50
CA ILE A 86 -12.40 14.31 12.69
C ILE A 86 -12.31 15.80 12.34
N ASP A 87 -12.96 16.63 13.15
CA ASP A 87 -12.77 18.07 13.14
C ASP A 87 -11.44 18.42 13.83
N LYS A 88 -10.49 18.96 13.04
CA LYS A 88 -9.14 19.28 13.51
C LYS A 88 -9.10 20.50 14.43
N ASP A 89 -10.04 21.41 14.29
CA ASP A 89 -10.06 22.69 15.03
C ASP A 89 -10.65 22.54 16.43
N GLN A 90 -11.46 21.51 16.66
CA GLN A 90 -12.03 21.23 17.97
C GLN A 90 -11.05 20.52 18.90
N LYS A 91 -11.13 20.84 20.22
CA LYS A 91 -10.34 20.16 21.26
C LYS A 91 -10.71 18.68 21.37
N PHE A 92 -11.99 18.36 21.31
CA PHE A 92 -12.51 16.99 21.26
C PHE A 92 -13.28 16.80 19.95
N SER A 93 -12.97 15.75 19.25
CA SER A 93 -13.68 15.37 18.03
C SER A 93 -13.67 13.84 17.88
N TYR A 94 -14.66 13.33 17.17
CA TYR A 94 -14.73 11.92 16.82
C TYR A 94 -15.04 11.76 15.33
N GLY A 95 -14.55 10.68 14.76
CA GLY A 95 -14.81 10.29 13.39
C GLY A 95 -15.13 8.82 13.31
N PHE A 96 -15.68 8.38 12.21
CA PHE A 96 -15.88 6.97 11.91
C PHE A 96 -16.02 6.75 10.40
N GLY A 97 -15.82 5.51 9.97
CA GLY A 97 -16.08 5.10 8.61
C GLY A 97 -16.55 3.66 8.56
N ALA A 98 -17.57 3.41 7.74
CA ALA A 98 -18.01 2.09 7.36
C ALA A 98 -18.07 2.04 5.82
N ASP A 99 -17.27 1.17 5.21
CA ASP A 99 -17.06 1.12 3.77
C ASP A 99 -16.93 -0.35 3.34
N LEU A 100 -17.92 -0.81 2.62
CA LEU A 100 -18.10 -2.20 2.24
C LEU A 100 -18.09 -2.34 0.73
N ALA A 101 -17.57 -3.46 0.24
CA ALA A 101 -17.62 -3.79 -1.17
C ALA A 101 -18.12 -5.21 -1.41
N VAL A 102 -18.85 -5.40 -2.51
CA VAL A 102 -19.12 -6.70 -3.12
C VAL A 102 -18.34 -6.78 -4.41
N ALA A 103 -17.69 -7.90 -4.66
CA ALA A 103 -16.74 -8.03 -5.76
C ALA A 103 -16.90 -9.34 -6.52
N TYR A 104 -16.60 -9.28 -7.80
CA TYR A 104 -16.59 -10.42 -8.72
C TYR A 104 -15.17 -10.70 -9.20
N ASN A 105 -14.74 -11.96 -9.11
CA ASN A 105 -13.38 -12.41 -9.43
C ASN A 105 -12.29 -11.68 -8.60
N PHE A 106 -12.53 -11.54 -7.31
CA PHE A 106 -11.56 -11.05 -6.32
C PHE A 106 -11.18 -12.18 -5.37
N THR A 107 -10.16 -11.93 -4.55
CA THR A 107 -9.76 -12.85 -3.47
C THR A 107 -10.85 -13.07 -2.42
N SER A 108 -11.87 -12.21 -2.39
CA SER A 108 -13.08 -12.35 -1.58
C SER A 108 -14.25 -11.65 -2.29
N SER A 109 -15.43 -12.26 -2.28
CA SER A 109 -16.66 -11.69 -2.86
C SER A 109 -17.29 -10.60 -1.99
N PHE A 110 -17.00 -10.58 -0.68
CA PHE A 110 -17.40 -9.53 0.25
C PHE A 110 -16.15 -8.98 0.97
N ILE A 111 -16.01 -7.66 0.97
CA ILE A 111 -14.82 -6.97 1.47
C ILE A 111 -15.26 -5.87 2.43
N ILE A 112 -14.80 -5.93 3.67
CA ILE A 112 -14.81 -4.81 4.58
C ILE A 112 -13.59 -3.96 4.25
N GLN A 113 -13.79 -2.93 3.42
CA GLN A 113 -12.69 -2.09 2.96
C GLN A 113 -12.22 -1.15 4.07
N GLN A 114 -13.16 -0.55 4.78
CA GLN A 114 -12.89 0.23 5.98
C GLN A 114 -14.02 0.00 7.00
N LEU A 115 -13.65 -0.14 8.25
CA LEU A 115 -14.55 -0.11 9.41
C LEU A 115 -13.75 0.37 10.58
N TYR A 116 -13.94 1.64 10.96
CA TYR A 116 -13.14 2.28 12.00
C TYR A 116 -13.90 3.32 12.80
N ALA A 117 -13.38 3.60 13.98
CA ALA A 117 -13.76 4.73 14.82
C ALA A 117 -12.50 5.48 15.27
N ASP A 118 -12.55 6.79 15.20
CA ASP A 118 -11.49 7.71 15.59
C ASP A 118 -11.96 8.62 16.71
N ILE A 119 -11.09 8.89 17.67
CA ILE A 119 -11.30 9.88 18.74
C ILE A 119 -10.05 10.75 18.81
N LYS A 120 -10.26 12.07 18.90
CA LYS A 120 -9.21 13.06 19.10
C LYS A 120 -9.49 13.88 20.33
N TYR A 121 -8.47 14.07 21.15
CA TYR A 121 -8.47 15.04 22.23
C TYR A 121 -7.20 15.88 22.19
N ARG A 122 -7.32 17.16 21.83
CA ARG A 122 -6.19 18.06 21.54
C ARG A 122 -5.27 17.46 20.46
N CYS A 123 -4.01 17.20 20.80
CA CYS A 123 -3.03 16.57 19.89
C CYS A 123 -3.06 15.04 19.92
N LEU A 124 -3.75 14.42 20.88
CA LEU A 124 -3.80 12.97 21.00
C LEU A 124 -4.94 12.37 20.17
N GLY A 125 -4.67 11.27 19.50
CA GLY A 125 -5.64 10.52 18.72
C GLY A 125 -5.65 9.04 19.07
N LEU A 126 -6.80 8.42 18.97
CA LEU A 126 -7.03 6.99 19.05
C LEU A 126 -7.87 6.57 17.84
N SER A 127 -7.40 5.59 17.09
CA SER A 127 -8.10 4.99 15.95
C SER A 127 -8.24 3.49 16.19
N VAL A 128 -9.43 2.95 16.01
CA VAL A 128 -9.69 1.51 16.17
C VAL A 128 -10.37 0.99 14.93
N GLY A 129 -9.83 -0.06 14.33
CA GLY A 129 -10.40 -0.73 13.17
C GLY A 129 -9.54 -0.68 11.91
N SER A 130 -10.15 -1.00 10.79
CA SER A 130 -9.53 -1.04 9.47
C SER A 130 -9.74 0.28 8.75
N LYS A 131 -8.66 1.00 8.43
CA LYS A 131 -8.68 2.31 7.77
C LYS A 131 -7.63 2.40 6.69
N GLU A 132 -7.99 2.88 5.49
CA GLU A 132 -7.06 3.15 4.40
C GLU A 132 -5.99 4.17 4.83
N ARG A 133 -4.72 3.83 4.59
CA ARG A 133 -3.55 4.69 4.87
C ARG A 133 -2.56 4.60 3.72
N VAL A 134 -1.70 5.58 3.62
CA VAL A 134 -0.59 5.66 2.64
C VAL A 134 0.66 6.15 3.35
N GLY A 135 1.83 6.00 2.72
CA GLY A 135 3.09 6.52 3.23
C GLY A 135 3.06 8.04 3.46
N GLU A 136 3.88 8.51 4.38
CA GLU A 136 3.82 9.91 4.86
C GLU A 136 4.26 10.92 3.80
N PHE A 137 5.30 10.60 3.04
CA PHE A 137 5.94 11.57 2.14
C PHE A 137 5.59 11.37 0.66
N ASN A 138 5.03 10.23 0.29
CA ASN A 138 4.74 9.90 -1.09
C ASN A 138 3.47 10.58 -1.60
N ASN A 139 3.47 10.94 -2.88
CA ASN A 139 2.25 11.40 -3.52
C ASN A 139 1.26 10.24 -3.66
N PRO A 140 0.05 10.30 -3.05
CA PRO A 140 -0.86 9.15 -3.00
C PRO A 140 -1.44 8.75 -4.37
N LYS A 141 -1.27 9.59 -5.39
CA LYS A 141 -1.79 9.33 -6.75
C LYS A 141 -0.70 9.03 -7.77
N LEU A 142 0.49 9.59 -7.59
CA LEU A 142 1.53 9.59 -8.62
C LEU A 142 2.79 8.80 -8.23
N SER A 143 2.99 8.50 -6.95
CA SER A 143 4.10 7.68 -6.46
C SER A 143 3.92 6.20 -6.80
N SER A 144 5.02 5.49 -6.94
CA SER A 144 5.03 4.02 -6.97
C SER A 144 4.59 3.39 -5.64
N GLY A 145 4.72 4.12 -4.53
CA GLY A 145 4.37 3.70 -3.18
C GLY A 145 5.58 3.72 -2.24
N ASN A 146 5.31 3.87 -0.95
CA ASN A 146 6.30 3.84 0.12
C ASN A 146 6.92 2.45 0.30
N MET A 147 8.15 2.38 0.80
CA MET A 147 8.88 1.13 0.97
C MET A 147 8.31 0.26 2.08
N LEU A 148 7.84 0.84 3.17
CA LEU A 148 7.31 0.09 4.30
C LEU A 148 5.79 -0.08 4.21
N TYR A 149 5.04 0.98 3.92
CA TYR A 149 3.58 1.01 3.95
C TYR A 149 3.01 1.85 2.81
N SER A 150 2.75 1.22 1.68
CA SER A 150 2.07 1.84 0.54
C SER A 150 0.54 1.68 0.62
N GLY A 151 -0.20 2.22 -0.31
CA GLY A 151 -1.62 1.93 -0.47
C GLY A 151 -1.91 0.67 -1.28
N ASN A 152 -1.03 -0.34 -1.27
CA ASN A 152 -1.13 -1.49 -2.16
C ASN A 152 -1.98 -2.62 -1.58
N ALA A 153 -1.75 -3.02 -0.33
CA ALA A 153 -2.50 -4.08 0.34
C ALA A 153 -3.79 -3.57 0.99
N ARG A 154 -4.70 -4.51 1.34
CA ARG A 154 -5.89 -4.19 2.14
C ARG A 154 -5.49 -3.63 3.51
N PRO A 155 -6.24 -2.66 4.04
CA PRO A 155 -5.98 -2.13 5.37
C PRO A 155 -6.02 -3.22 6.44
N ILE A 156 -5.03 -3.20 7.33
CA ILE A 156 -4.94 -4.11 8.48
C ILE A 156 -5.74 -3.52 9.64
N PRO A 157 -6.72 -4.24 10.23
CA PRO A 157 -7.43 -3.77 11.42
C PRO A 157 -6.47 -3.66 12.60
N GLN A 158 -6.50 -2.52 13.28
CA GLN A 158 -5.57 -2.19 14.35
C GLN A 158 -6.17 -1.20 15.36
N ILE A 159 -5.61 -1.17 16.56
CA ILE A 159 -5.74 -0.10 17.54
C ILE A 159 -4.48 0.76 17.39
N ARG A 160 -4.65 2.04 17.07
CA ARG A 160 -3.55 3.00 16.83
C ARG A 160 -3.74 4.23 17.70
N ALA A 161 -2.76 4.54 18.52
CA ALA A 161 -2.76 5.70 19.42
C ALA A 161 -1.52 6.55 19.17
N GLY A 162 -1.65 7.88 19.30
CA GLY A 162 -0.52 8.78 19.13
C GLY A 162 -0.90 10.22 18.88
N ILE A 163 -0.03 10.94 18.20
CA ILE A 163 -0.19 12.32 17.73
C ILE A 163 -0.35 12.25 16.21
N PRO A 164 -1.59 12.23 15.67
CA PRO A 164 -1.85 11.93 14.25
C PRO A 164 -1.46 13.06 13.29
N ASP A 165 -1.43 14.29 13.77
CA ASP A 165 -1.08 15.48 12.98
C ASP A 165 0.17 16.15 13.59
N TYR A 166 1.00 16.78 12.73
CA TYR A 166 2.16 17.53 13.22
C TYR A 166 1.76 18.59 14.25
N THR A 167 2.25 18.42 15.46
CA THR A 167 1.99 19.28 16.60
C THR A 167 3.27 20.02 16.96
N ILE A 168 3.19 21.33 17.06
CA ILE A 168 4.33 22.19 17.44
C ILE A 168 4.79 21.83 18.85
N VAL A 169 6.10 21.61 18.98
CA VAL A 169 6.72 21.39 20.28
C VAL A 169 6.85 22.72 21.01
N PRO A 170 6.32 22.85 22.24
CA PRO A 170 6.44 24.08 23.02
C PRO A 170 7.89 24.56 23.15
N TRP A 171 8.08 25.87 23.23
CA TRP A 171 9.38 26.56 23.38
C TRP A 171 10.37 26.45 22.18
N THR A 172 9.94 25.94 21.05
CA THR A 172 10.78 25.84 19.84
C THR A 172 10.56 27.01 18.87
N ASN A 173 9.80 28.06 19.25
CA ASN A 173 9.40 29.16 18.40
C ASN A 173 8.81 28.72 17.06
N ASP A 174 7.99 27.68 17.08
CA ASP A 174 7.29 27.06 15.94
C ASP A 174 8.20 26.36 14.90
N TRP A 175 9.50 26.21 15.23
CA TRP A 175 10.47 25.57 14.33
C TRP A 175 10.42 24.04 14.33
N LEU A 176 9.93 23.42 15.40
CA LEU A 176 9.87 21.97 15.54
C LEU A 176 8.44 21.51 15.76
N ALA A 177 7.99 20.61 14.92
CA ALA A 177 6.75 19.87 15.12
C ALA A 177 7.00 18.35 15.13
N VAL A 178 6.21 17.65 15.92
CA VAL A 178 6.26 16.21 16.09
C VAL A 178 4.95 15.55 15.70
N LYS A 179 5.02 14.39 15.10
CA LYS A 179 3.94 13.46 14.80
C LYS A 179 4.41 12.05 15.13
N GLY A 180 3.51 11.16 15.56
CA GLY A 180 3.91 9.78 15.81
C GLY A 180 2.77 8.92 16.34
N TYR A 181 3.01 7.62 16.37
CA TYR A 181 2.00 6.66 16.77
C TYR A 181 2.60 5.32 17.21
N VAL A 182 1.76 4.55 17.88
CA VAL A 182 1.95 3.13 18.17
C VAL A 182 0.66 2.40 17.81
N ALA A 183 0.77 1.23 17.19
CA ALA A 183 -0.38 0.43 16.80
C ALA A 183 -0.15 -1.06 17.03
N TYR A 184 -1.23 -1.76 17.35
CA TYR A 184 -1.32 -3.22 17.38
C TYR A 184 -2.58 -3.66 16.67
N GLY A 185 -2.47 -4.78 15.93
CA GLY A 185 -3.57 -5.29 15.13
C GLY A 185 -3.37 -6.75 14.76
N GLY A 186 -4.06 -7.21 13.73
CA GLY A 186 -3.96 -8.58 13.26
C GLY A 186 -4.25 -8.72 11.77
N PHE A 187 -3.58 -9.65 11.14
CA PHE A 187 -3.82 -10.04 9.76
C PHE A 187 -5.17 -10.77 9.65
N THR A 188 -5.82 -10.65 8.52
CA THR A 188 -7.18 -11.20 8.29
C THR A 188 -7.24 -12.11 7.07
N ASP A 189 -6.09 -12.54 6.57
CA ASP A 189 -5.97 -13.27 5.31
C ASP A 189 -5.76 -14.79 5.47
N ASP A 190 -5.98 -15.35 6.65
CA ASP A 190 -5.83 -16.79 6.96
C ASP A 190 -6.58 -17.69 5.95
N GLY A 191 -7.83 -17.31 5.63
CA GLY A 191 -8.66 -18.04 4.67
C GLY A 191 -8.06 -18.02 3.27
N TRP A 192 -7.65 -16.82 2.81
CA TRP A 192 -7.00 -16.66 1.51
C TRP A 192 -5.69 -17.43 1.42
N GLN A 193 -4.84 -17.36 2.44
CA GLN A 193 -3.57 -18.10 2.46
C GLN A 193 -3.78 -19.61 2.37
N ARG A 194 -4.80 -20.14 3.07
CA ARG A 194 -5.14 -21.56 3.01
C ARG A 194 -5.60 -22.00 1.62
N ASP A 195 -6.39 -21.17 0.96
CA ASP A 195 -6.96 -21.47 -0.36
C ASP A 195 -5.93 -21.26 -1.49
N PHE A 196 -5.00 -20.32 -1.33
CA PHE A 196 -3.98 -19.99 -2.32
C PHE A 196 -2.74 -20.89 -2.24
N ALA A 197 -2.30 -21.25 -1.02
CA ALA A 197 -1.09 -22.02 -0.82
C ALA A 197 -1.23 -23.45 -1.36
N ALA A 198 -0.35 -23.82 -2.29
CA ALA A 198 -0.31 -25.19 -2.79
C ALA A 198 0.09 -26.20 -1.67
N PRO A 199 -0.27 -27.48 -1.80
CA PRO A 199 0.12 -28.51 -0.84
C PRO A 199 1.64 -28.49 -0.56
N GLY A 200 2.00 -28.45 0.72
CA GLY A 200 3.40 -28.42 1.16
C GLY A 200 4.04 -27.01 1.13
N LYS A 201 3.37 -25.98 0.60
CA LYS A 201 3.85 -24.61 0.66
C LYS A 201 3.52 -23.95 2.01
N LYS A 202 4.33 -22.95 2.36
CA LYS A 202 4.18 -22.21 3.62
C LYS A 202 2.93 -21.31 3.58
N ARG A 203 2.17 -21.35 4.68
CA ARG A 203 1.10 -20.40 4.99
C ARG A 203 1.13 -20.05 6.48
N THR A 204 0.52 -18.95 6.85
CA THR A 204 0.43 -18.51 8.24
C THR A 204 -1.01 -18.26 8.66
N GLU A 205 -1.28 -18.41 9.95
CA GLU A 205 -2.61 -18.19 10.53
C GLU A 205 -2.50 -17.44 11.86
N HIS A 206 -3.49 -16.58 12.16
CA HIS A 206 -3.60 -15.82 13.41
C HIS A 206 -2.38 -14.91 13.69
N VAL A 207 -1.77 -14.36 12.65
CA VAL A 207 -0.60 -13.49 12.77
C VAL A 207 -1.03 -12.12 13.31
N TRP A 208 -0.26 -11.62 14.28
CA TRP A 208 -0.43 -10.31 14.86
C TRP A 208 0.41 -9.28 14.11
N TYR A 209 -0.05 -8.04 14.19
CA TYR A 209 0.59 -6.88 13.60
C TYR A 209 0.98 -5.88 14.66
N HIS A 210 2.16 -5.30 14.55
CA HIS A 210 2.62 -4.14 15.30
C HIS A 210 3.18 -3.10 14.35
N SER A 211 2.95 -1.81 14.64
CA SER A 211 3.70 -0.72 14.02
C SER A 211 3.84 0.47 14.93
N LYS A 212 4.89 1.25 14.71
CA LYS A 212 5.18 2.49 15.42
C LYS A 212 5.94 3.43 14.49
N GLY A 213 5.73 4.72 14.66
CA GLY A 213 6.43 5.74 13.87
C GLY A 213 6.56 7.04 14.64
N ILE A 214 7.65 7.74 14.38
CA ILE A 214 7.88 9.11 14.85
C ILE A 214 8.41 9.93 13.69
N TYR A 215 7.88 11.13 13.53
CA TYR A 215 8.26 12.08 12.50
C TYR A 215 8.48 13.45 13.13
N LEU A 216 9.52 14.11 12.70
CA LEU A 216 9.90 15.45 13.10
C LEU A 216 9.87 16.36 11.86
N ARG A 217 9.32 17.56 12.00
CA ARG A 217 9.37 18.60 10.98
C ARG A 217 10.13 19.79 11.52
N PHE A 218 11.13 20.25 10.77
CA PHE A 218 11.92 21.43 11.06
C PHE A 218 11.65 22.50 9.99
N GLY A 219 11.22 23.69 10.43
CA GLY A 219 10.96 24.83 9.59
C GLY A 219 9.62 25.47 9.89
N ASP A 220 9.57 26.80 9.76
CA ASP A 220 8.37 27.60 9.91
C ASP A 220 8.05 28.26 8.56
N LEU A 221 6.99 27.79 7.90
CA LEU A 221 6.54 28.29 6.59
C LEU A 221 6.09 29.76 6.60
N ASN A 222 5.79 30.32 7.80
CA ASN A 222 5.50 31.76 7.93
C ASN A 222 6.76 32.62 7.80
N ARG A 223 7.94 32.02 8.00
CA ARG A 223 9.24 32.70 7.98
C ARG A 223 10.10 32.30 6.79
N LEU A 224 10.08 31.02 6.42
CA LEU A 224 10.88 30.49 5.31
C LEU A 224 10.00 29.61 4.41
N PRO A 225 10.12 29.70 3.08
CA PRO A 225 9.37 28.85 2.16
C PRO A 225 9.96 27.43 2.04
N PHE A 226 10.47 26.90 3.16
CA PHE A 226 11.20 25.65 3.19
C PHE A 226 11.05 24.96 4.55
N TYR A 227 10.90 23.61 4.52
CA TYR A 227 11.01 22.76 5.71
C TYR A 227 11.63 21.40 5.37
N ILE A 228 12.19 20.77 6.39
CA ILE A 228 12.71 19.39 6.33
C ILE A 228 11.91 18.53 7.30
N GLU A 229 11.62 17.32 6.88
CA GLU A 229 10.98 16.30 7.68
C GLU A 229 11.86 15.06 7.74
N GLY A 230 11.92 14.43 8.90
CA GLY A 230 12.57 13.14 9.08
C GLY A 230 11.70 12.21 9.89
N GLY A 231 11.72 10.93 9.57
CA GLY A 231 10.91 9.93 10.24
C GLY A 231 11.63 8.60 10.41
N LEU A 232 11.23 7.88 11.44
CA LEU A 232 11.53 6.47 11.63
C LEU A 232 10.19 5.75 11.82
N GLU A 233 9.92 4.79 10.94
CA GLU A 233 8.75 3.92 11.05
C GLU A 233 9.22 2.46 11.10
N MET A 234 8.63 1.68 12.01
CA MET A 234 8.93 0.26 12.16
C MET A 234 7.62 -0.51 12.28
N ALA A 235 7.59 -1.71 11.70
CA ALA A 235 6.47 -2.62 11.81
C ALA A 235 6.94 -4.06 11.98
N ALA A 236 6.04 -4.93 12.45
CA ALA A 236 6.37 -6.34 12.65
C ALA A 236 5.14 -7.24 12.48
N GLN A 237 5.40 -8.46 11.99
CA GLN A 237 4.51 -9.62 12.10
C GLN A 237 5.01 -10.49 13.24
N PHE A 238 4.11 -10.89 14.13
CA PHE A 238 4.48 -11.73 15.29
C PHE A 238 3.32 -12.63 15.73
N GLY A 239 3.61 -13.60 16.59
CA GLY A 239 2.60 -14.53 17.05
C GLY A 239 2.05 -15.43 15.95
N GLY A 240 0.92 -16.08 16.21
CA GLY A 240 0.26 -16.96 15.27
C GLY A 240 0.98 -18.28 15.04
N ARG A 241 0.76 -18.87 13.88
CA ARG A 241 1.40 -20.13 13.51
C ARG A 241 1.79 -20.16 12.03
N SER A 242 2.92 -20.81 11.76
CA SER A 242 3.41 -21.09 10.41
C SER A 242 3.23 -22.58 10.12
N ILE A 243 2.69 -22.90 8.97
CA ILE A 243 2.35 -24.26 8.53
C ILE A 243 3.01 -24.53 7.19
N THR A 244 3.83 -25.57 7.11
CA THR A 244 4.50 -26.01 5.87
C THR A 244 4.40 -27.53 5.78
N GLY A 245 3.50 -28.06 4.95
CA GLY A 245 3.16 -29.46 4.96
C GLY A 245 2.64 -29.89 6.35
N ASP A 246 3.28 -30.90 6.94
CA ASP A 246 2.95 -31.40 8.30
C ASP A 246 3.67 -30.62 9.41
N ARG A 247 4.62 -29.77 9.06
CA ARG A 247 5.36 -28.96 10.05
C ARG A 247 4.54 -27.75 10.48
N VAL A 248 4.29 -27.65 11.78
CA VAL A 248 3.60 -26.51 12.41
C VAL A 248 4.56 -25.86 13.41
N ILE A 249 4.78 -24.56 13.26
CA ILE A 249 5.55 -23.74 14.20
C ILE A 249 4.58 -22.77 14.84
N ASN A 250 4.39 -22.86 16.16
CA ASN A 250 3.59 -21.92 16.93
C ASN A 250 4.49 -20.81 17.45
N MET A 251 4.11 -19.57 17.20
CA MET A 251 4.83 -18.39 17.68
C MET A 251 4.09 -17.80 18.88
N PRO A 252 4.77 -17.52 20.00
CA PRO A 252 4.13 -17.01 21.20
C PRO A 252 3.59 -15.58 20.97
N ASN A 253 2.52 -15.20 21.67
CA ASN A 253 1.88 -13.89 21.54
C ASN A 253 1.38 -13.35 22.89
N GLY A 254 2.02 -13.70 23.97
CA GLY A 254 1.71 -13.20 25.31
C GLY A 254 2.14 -11.74 25.51
N LEU A 255 1.82 -11.18 26.68
CA LEU A 255 2.18 -9.80 27.02
C LEU A 255 3.68 -9.52 26.92
N LYS A 256 4.52 -10.51 27.32
CA LYS A 256 5.99 -10.41 27.19
C LYS A 256 6.41 -10.27 25.72
N ASP A 257 5.75 -10.96 24.82
CA ASP A 257 6.07 -10.96 23.39
C ASP A 257 5.65 -9.66 22.73
N ILE A 258 4.51 -9.09 23.14
CA ILE A 258 4.08 -7.74 22.74
C ILE A 258 5.15 -6.68 23.11
N ILE A 259 5.75 -6.78 24.30
CA ILE A 259 6.82 -5.88 24.72
C ILE A 259 8.11 -6.12 23.93
N LYS A 260 8.47 -7.38 23.66
CA LYS A 260 9.64 -7.73 22.83
C LYS A 260 9.54 -7.17 21.40
N VAL A 261 8.34 -7.18 20.82
CA VAL A 261 8.11 -6.61 19.47
C VAL A 261 8.16 -5.07 19.51
N PHE A 262 7.71 -4.47 20.60
CA PHE A 262 7.83 -3.01 20.75
C PHE A 262 9.29 -2.57 20.89
N PHE A 263 10.08 -3.26 21.69
CA PHE A 263 11.53 -3.08 21.81
C PHE A 263 12.20 -4.29 21.14
N PRO A 264 12.54 -4.19 19.83
CA PRO A 264 13.07 -5.34 19.09
C PRO A 264 14.17 -6.06 19.89
N SER A 265 13.90 -7.31 20.23
CA SER A 265 14.80 -8.15 21.04
C SER A 265 14.66 -9.61 20.66
N GLY A 266 15.70 -10.40 20.90
CA GLY A 266 15.73 -11.83 20.58
C GLY A 266 14.60 -12.62 21.23
N GLY A 267 14.21 -13.71 20.58
CA GLY A 267 13.30 -14.71 21.13
C GLY A 267 13.88 -15.42 22.37
N ASP A 268 13.16 -16.44 22.83
CA ASP A 268 13.62 -17.30 23.94
C ASP A 268 13.39 -18.76 23.55
N SER A 269 13.59 -19.68 24.51
CA SER A 269 13.45 -21.13 24.29
C SER A 269 12.09 -21.60 23.75
N SER A 270 11.08 -20.72 23.74
CA SER A 270 9.76 -20.99 23.14
C SER A 270 9.69 -20.65 21.64
N THR A 271 10.76 -20.10 21.08
CA THR A 271 10.83 -19.70 19.67
C THR A 271 11.88 -20.51 18.90
N PRO A 272 11.81 -20.60 17.56
CA PRO A 272 12.85 -21.19 16.75
C PRO A 272 14.22 -20.54 16.97
N MET A 273 15.32 -21.27 16.71
CA MET A 273 16.68 -20.80 16.94
C MET A 273 17.00 -19.50 16.18
N GLY A 274 16.54 -19.36 14.93
CA GLY A 274 16.72 -18.12 14.17
C GLY A 274 16.11 -16.90 14.83
N GLU A 275 14.97 -17.04 15.51
CA GLU A 275 14.33 -15.97 16.28
C GLU A 275 15.04 -15.67 17.60
N GLN A 276 15.77 -16.67 18.16
CA GLN A 276 16.56 -16.48 19.40
C GLN A 276 17.86 -15.72 19.13
N THR A 277 18.48 -15.98 17.99
CA THR A 277 19.74 -15.34 17.59
C THR A 277 19.55 -13.96 16.97
N ASN A 278 18.39 -13.71 16.36
CA ASN A 278 18.04 -12.44 15.75
C ASN A 278 16.99 -11.68 16.59
N VAL A 279 15.95 -11.18 15.94
CA VAL A 279 14.84 -10.47 16.58
C VAL A 279 13.59 -11.36 16.50
N TYR A 280 12.80 -11.42 17.57
CA TYR A 280 11.54 -12.14 17.59
C TYR A 280 10.51 -11.48 16.68
N GLY A 281 10.05 -12.21 15.66
CA GLY A 281 9.08 -11.76 14.67
C GLY A 281 9.71 -11.17 13.40
N ASN A 282 8.90 -11.00 12.37
CA ASN A 282 9.33 -10.37 11.12
C ASN A 282 9.32 -8.84 11.27
N HIS A 283 10.45 -8.27 11.60
CA HIS A 283 10.62 -6.82 11.72
C HIS A 283 11.03 -6.21 10.38
N VAL A 284 10.40 -5.09 10.05
CA VAL A 284 10.72 -4.24 8.91
C VAL A 284 10.65 -2.78 9.35
N GLY A 285 11.43 -1.93 8.72
CA GLY A 285 11.40 -0.51 9.03
C GLY A 285 11.95 0.37 7.94
N GLU A 286 11.79 1.67 8.11
CA GLU A 286 12.38 2.66 7.22
C GLU A 286 12.78 3.94 7.96
N TRP A 287 13.89 4.51 7.55
CA TRP A 287 14.20 5.91 7.75
C TRP A 287 13.68 6.71 6.57
N SER A 288 12.96 7.78 6.85
CA SER A 288 12.43 8.67 5.82
C SER A 288 12.98 10.08 6.03
N LEU A 289 13.42 10.70 4.94
CA LEU A 289 13.85 12.10 4.90
C LEU A 289 13.12 12.80 3.77
N CYS A 290 12.57 13.98 4.03
CA CYS A 290 11.87 14.78 3.05
C CYS A 290 12.25 16.26 3.18
N ALA A 291 12.51 16.91 2.06
CA ALA A 291 12.72 18.35 1.98
C ALA A 291 11.68 18.96 1.05
N THR A 292 10.94 19.94 1.53
CA THR A 292 9.94 20.66 0.74
C THR A 292 10.30 22.14 0.64
N TRP A 293 10.27 22.67 -0.57
CA TRP A 293 10.60 24.04 -0.90
C TRP A 293 9.56 24.68 -1.82
N TYR A 294 9.18 25.90 -1.50
CA TYR A 294 8.26 26.73 -2.28
C TYR A 294 9.01 27.95 -2.85
N PRO A 295 9.76 27.81 -3.97
CA PRO A 295 10.66 28.84 -4.49
C PRO A 295 9.95 30.10 -5.01
N GLY A 296 8.64 30.10 -5.12
CA GLY A 296 7.85 31.23 -5.59
C GLY A 296 6.36 30.92 -5.56
N ARG A 297 5.53 31.83 -6.07
CA ARG A 297 4.10 31.62 -6.12
C ARG A 297 3.76 30.39 -6.96
N ASP A 298 3.00 29.46 -6.37
CA ASP A 298 2.44 28.28 -7.02
C ASP A 298 3.43 27.19 -7.45
N TRP A 299 4.74 27.32 -7.15
CA TRP A 299 5.72 26.25 -7.30
C TRP A 299 5.85 25.46 -5.99
N GLY A 300 5.90 24.15 -6.09
CA GLY A 300 6.27 23.26 -5.00
C GLY A 300 7.31 22.25 -5.46
N LEU A 301 8.43 22.16 -4.75
CA LEU A 301 9.47 21.17 -4.98
C LEU A 301 9.59 20.32 -3.72
N LYS A 302 9.56 19.00 -3.88
CA LYS A 302 9.69 18.05 -2.78
C LYS A 302 10.63 16.95 -3.20
N ALA A 303 11.69 16.75 -2.42
CA ALA A 303 12.61 15.64 -2.58
C ALA A 303 12.53 14.77 -1.35
N TYR A 304 12.49 13.45 -1.52
CA TYR A 304 12.41 12.50 -0.42
C TYR A 304 13.27 11.27 -0.66
N TYR A 305 13.66 10.65 0.44
CA TYR A 305 14.43 9.41 0.49
C TYR A 305 13.86 8.52 1.58
N GLU A 306 13.63 7.25 1.26
CA GLU A 306 13.19 6.21 2.17
C GLU A 306 14.22 5.10 2.17
N HIS A 307 14.85 4.85 3.31
CA HIS A 307 15.82 3.79 3.51
C HIS A 307 15.16 2.64 4.25
N PHE A 308 14.97 1.54 3.54
CA PHE A 308 14.34 0.33 4.08
C PHE A 308 15.36 -0.57 4.78
N PHE A 309 14.95 -1.19 5.89
CA PHE A 309 15.77 -2.13 6.64
C PHE A 309 14.91 -3.25 7.26
N GLU A 310 15.52 -4.41 7.47
CA GLU A 310 14.92 -5.56 8.15
C GLU A 310 15.69 -5.96 9.42
N ASP A 311 16.92 -5.51 9.56
CA ASP A 311 17.77 -5.79 10.70
C ASP A 311 18.44 -4.54 11.29
N HIS A 312 19.17 -4.76 12.40
CA HIS A 312 19.89 -3.72 13.13
C HIS A 312 21.03 -3.11 12.30
N SER A 313 21.76 -3.93 11.56
CA SER A 313 22.94 -3.47 10.81
C SER A 313 22.53 -2.50 9.70
N GLN A 314 21.47 -2.83 8.97
CA GLN A 314 20.94 -1.95 7.93
C GLN A 314 20.22 -0.73 8.52
N MET A 315 19.57 -0.84 9.67
CA MET A 315 19.00 0.30 10.37
C MET A 315 20.06 1.39 10.66
N PHE A 316 21.32 1.01 10.88
CA PHE A 316 22.42 1.94 11.14
C PHE A 316 23.38 2.12 9.95
N PHE A 317 22.97 1.73 8.73
CA PHE A 317 23.71 1.93 7.47
C PHE A 317 25.10 1.28 7.46
N GLU A 318 25.28 0.14 8.17
CA GLU A 318 26.58 -0.49 8.28
C GLU A 318 27.13 -1.00 6.94
N TYR A 319 26.24 -1.41 6.02
CA TYR A 319 26.64 -2.00 4.75
C TYR A 319 26.32 -1.14 3.53
N THR A 320 25.15 -0.50 3.50
CA THR A 320 24.75 0.32 2.36
C THR A 320 23.78 1.43 2.74
N TRP A 321 23.88 2.56 2.03
CA TRP A 321 22.90 3.64 2.07
C TRP A 321 22.08 3.70 0.77
N LYS A 322 22.41 2.84 -0.22
CA LYS A 322 21.82 2.91 -1.57
C LYS A 322 20.44 2.30 -1.63
N ASP A 323 20.18 1.24 -0.83
CA ASP A 323 18.90 0.57 -0.82
C ASP A 323 17.82 1.50 -0.29
N GLY A 324 16.79 1.70 -1.09
CA GLY A 324 15.68 2.57 -0.75
C GLY A 324 14.97 3.16 -1.96
N LEU A 325 14.11 4.12 -1.70
CA LEU A 325 13.35 4.87 -2.68
C LEU A 325 13.76 6.34 -2.64
N TRP A 326 14.19 6.86 -3.77
CA TRP A 326 14.52 8.27 -3.98
C TRP A 326 13.41 8.92 -4.82
N GLY A 327 12.84 10.00 -4.35
CA GLY A 327 11.74 10.65 -5.05
C GLY A 327 11.92 12.16 -5.21
N LEU A 328 11.40 12.66 -6.32
CA LEU A 328 11.28 14.08 -6.63
C LEU A 328 9.85 14.36 -7.08
N GLU A 329 9.18 15.28 -6.41
CA GLU A 329 7.87 15.79 -6.80
C GLU A 329 7.96 17.27 -7.14
N VAL A 330 7.36 17.64 -8.26
CA VAL A 330 7.27 19.03 -8.72
C VAL A 330 5.80 19.39 -8.92
N ALA A 331 5.30 20.32 -8.12
CA ALA A 331 4.02 20.97 -8.35
C ALA A 331 4.26 22.23 -9.18
N PHE A 332 3.55 22.35 -10.29
CA PHE A 332 3.69 23.45 -11.23
C PHE A 332 2.66 24.55 -10.96
N PRO A 333 2.97 25.80 -11.31
CA PRO A 333 1.96 26.85 -11.36
C PRO A 333 0.77 26.43 -12.22
N LYS A 334 -0.41 26.96 -11.90
CA LYS A 334 -1.65 26.64 -12.62
C LYS A 334 -1.48 26.78 -14.12
N ASN A 335 -1.62 25.69 -14.83
CA ASN A 335 -1.59 25.61 -16.28
C ASN A 335 -2.50 24.47 -16.76
N PRO A 336 -2.92 24.44 -18.05
CA PRO A 336 -3.87 23.44 -18.55
C PRO A 336 -3.24 22.08 -18.85
N VAL A 337 -1.93 21.91 -18.73
CA VAL A 337 -1.25 20.70 -19.19
C VAL A 337 -0.81 19.83 -18.01
N ILE A 338 0.13 20.30 -17.19
CA ILE A 338 0.75 19.53 -16.11
C ILE A 338 0.56 20.26 -14.79
N SER A 339 -0.10 19.64 -13.82
CA SER A 339 -0.20 20.16 -12.46
C SER A 339 0.90 19.61 -11.55
N THR A 340 1.26 18.34 -11.72
CA THR A 340 2.23 17.66 -10.86
C THR A 340 3.01 16.62 -11.65
N PHE A 341 4.29 16.54 -11.36
CA PHE A 341 5.21 15.52 -11.87
C PHE A 341 5.89 14.83 -10.69
N VAL A 342 6.03 13.50 -10.76
CA VAL A 342 6.78 12.68 -9.81
C VAL A 342 7.76 11.82 -10.57
N TYR A 343 9.00 11.78 -10.10
CA TYR A 343 10.00 10.80 -10.52
C TYR A 343 10.53 10.07 -9.29
N GLU A 344 10.61 8.74 -9.38
CA GLU A 344 11.18 7.90 -8.34
C GLU A 344 12.20 6.93 -8.90
N TYR A 345 13.24 6.71 -8.11
CA TYR A 345 14.27 5.71 -8.32
C TYR A 345 14.29 4.74 -7.16
N LEU A 346 13.93 3.48 -7.44
CA LEU A 346 13.98 2.39 -6.47
C LEU A 346 15.28 1.60 -6.66
N TYR A 347 15.98 1.35 -5.58
CA TYR A 347 17.14 0.46 -5.55
C TYR A 347 17.05 -0.45 -4.33
N THR A 348 17.00 -1.78 -4.55
CA THR A 348 16.96 -2.79 -3.48
C THR A 348 17.90 -3.95 -3.78
N LYS A 349 18.96 -3.67 -4.54
CA LYS A 349 19.81 -4.73 -5.08
C LYS A 349 20.92 -5.15 -4.10
N ASP A 350 21.41 -4.25 -3.27
CA ASP A 350 22.52 -4.56 -2.36
C ASP A 350 22.07 -5.42 -1.19
N GLN A 351 20.93 -5.13 -0.56
CA GLN A 351 20.41 -5.75 0.65
C GLN A 351 21.54 -5.96 1.68
N SER A 352 21.35 -5.84 2.94
CA SER A 352 22.48 -5.72 3.85
C SER A 352 23.24 -7.01 4.07
N GLY A 353 24.53 -6.87 4.33
CA GLY A 353 25.42 -7.87 4.88
C GLY A 353 26.03 -8.85 3.89
N PRO A 354 27.06 -9.52 4.33
CA PRO A 354 27.68 -10.62 3.61
C PRO A 354 26.87 -11.91 3.76
N VAL A 355 27.01 -12.82 2.81
CA VAL A 355 26.54 -14.20 2.96
C VAL A 355 27.54 -14.97 3.79
N TYR A 356 27.16 -15.43 4.97
CA TYR A 356 27.94 -16.34 5.78
C TYR A 356 27.53 -17.78 5.53
N TRP A 357 28.52 -18.64 5.35
CA TRP A 357 28.37 -20.09 5.35
C TRP A 357 28.97 -20.56 6.67
N ASP A 358 28.18 -20.62 7.71
CA ASP A 358 28.64 -21.06 9.01
C ASP A 358 27.92 -22.35 9.40
N HIS A 359 28.61 -23.47 9.32
CA HIS A 359 28.13 -24.78 9.75
C HIS A 359 29.04 -25.27 10.88
N THR A 360 29.31 -24.37 11.85
CA THR A 360 30.07 -24.76 13.02
C THR A 360 29.23 -25.58 14.01
N PRO A 361 29.83 -26.31 14.94
CA PRO A 361 29.10 -26.98 16.01
C PRO A 361 28.24 -26.01 16.85
N GLU A 362 28.68 -24.77 16.99
CA GLU A 362 28.00 -23.69 17.72
C GLU A 362 26.84 -23.09 16.93
N ILE A 363 26.97 -23.03 15.61
CA ILE A 363 25.94 -22.53 14.69
C ILE A 363 25.75 -23.59 13.59
N PRO A 364 24.97 -24.65 13.86
CA PRO A 364 24.80 -25.76 12.94
C PRO A 364 23.92 -25.40 11.73
N GLU A 365 23.13 -24.33 11.83
CA GLU A 365 22.33 -23.81 10.72
C GLU A 365 23.10 -22.71 9.99
N GLN A 366 22.87 -22.59 8.69
CA GLN A 366 23.44 -21.48 7.93
C GLN A 366 22.83 -20.16 8.40
N VAL A 367 23.66 -19.20 8.75
CA VAL A 367 23.27 -17.82 9.04
C VAL A 367 23.71 -16.96 7.86
N SER A 368 22.77 -16.27 7.23
CA SER A 368 23.07 -15.24 6.25
C SER A 368 22.91 -13.87 6.88
N GLY A 369 23.91 -13.01 6.73
CA GLY A 369 23.78 -11.59 7.06
C GLY A 369 23.10 -10.78 5.96
N VAL A 370 22.75 -11.41 4.84
CA VAL A 370 22.05 -10.73 3.74
C VAL A 370 20.57 -10.74 4.00
N ASP A 371 19.96 -9.56 4.02
CA ASP A 371 18.51 -9.40 4.08
C ASP A 371 17.82 -10.03 2.88
N ASN A 372 16.55 -10.33 3.06
CA ASN A 372 15.69 -10.87 2.01
C ASN A 372 14.38 -10.08 1.99
N TYR A 373 14.46 -8.81 1.58
CA TYR A 373 13.42 -7.81 1.71
C TYR A 373 12.03 -8.35 1.41
N TYR A 374 11.09 -8.11 2.35
CA TYR A 374 9.72 -8.57 2.40
C TYR A 374 9.52 -10.08 2.59
N ASN A 375 10.56 -10.91 2.52
CA ASN A 375 10.46 -12.33 2.84
C ASN A 375 10.83 -12.60 4.31
N HIS A 376 10.38 -13.74 4.84
CA HIS A 376 10.75 -14.18 6.18
C HIS A 376 10.77 -15.70 6.31
N GLY A 377 11.63 -16.24 7.19
CA GLY A 377 11.74 -17.67 7.42
C GLY A 377 10.45 -18.30 7.96
N ILE A 378 9.79 -17.66 8.89
CA ILE A 378 8.59 -18.14 9.56
C ILE A 378 7.31 -17.65 8.87
N TYR A 379 7.20 -16.33 8.62
CA TYR A 379 6.00 -15.72 8.03
C TYR A 379 6.02 -15.79 6.50
N THR A 380 4.86 -15.53 5.87
CA THR A 380 4.70 -15.48 4.41
C THR A 380 5.15 -14.16 3.80
N GLY A 381 5.90 -13.37 4.56
CA GLY A 381 6.47 -12.10 4.13
C GLY A 381 5.56 -10.91 4.38
N TRP A 382 6.03 -9.73 3.99
CA TRP A 382 5.37 -8.44 4.22
C TRP A 382 4.22 -8.21 3.25
N GLN A 383 3.17 -9.03 3.36
CA GLN A 383 1.98 -9.06 2.51
C GLN A 383 0.69 -9.17 3.31
N HIS A 384 -0.44 -8.78 2.71
CA HIS A 384 -1.77 -8.99 3.22
C HIS A 384 -2.74 -9.25 2.06
N TRP A 385 -3.44 -10.40 2.09
CA TRP A 385 -4.28 -10.90 0.99
C TRP A 385 -3.53 -11.05 -0.35
N GLY A 386 -2.26 -11.45 -0.29
CA GLY A 386 -1.40 -11.66 -1.45
C GLY A 386 -0.78 -10.41 -2.05
N MET A 387 -1.15 -9.23 -1.57
CA MET A 387 -0.59 -7.95 -1.99
C MET A 387 0.51 -7.51 -1.03
N GLY A 388 1.66 -7.11 -1.54
CA GLY A 388 2.73 -6.52 -0.73
C GLY A 388 2.24 -5.27 0.01
N ILE A 389 2.59 -5.13 1.28
CA ILE A 389 2.21 -3.96 2.09
C ILE A 389 3.06 -2.75 1.72
N GLY A 390 4.32 -2.98 1.36
CA GLY A 390 5.25 -1.96 0.88
C GLY A 390 5.16 -1.68 -0.61
N ASN A 391 6.27 -1.25 -1.21
CA ASN A 391 6.34 -0.78 -2.60
C ASN A 391 5.98 -1.89 -3.61
N PRO A 392 4.98 -1.71 -4.47
CA PRO A 392 4.52 -2.74 -5.40
C PRO A 392 5.52 -3.06 -6.52
N LEU A 393 6.55 -2.24 -6.77
CA LEU A 393 7.61 -2.58 -7.71
C LEU A 393 8.43 -3.81 -7.27
N ILE A 394 8.37 -4.16 -5.98
CA ILE A 394 8.70 -5.50 -5.47
C ILE A 394 7.44 -6.36 -5.62
N ILE A 395 7.45 -7.24 -6.62
CA ILE A 395 6.25 -7.91 -7.11
C ILE A 395 5.60 -8.79 -6.04
N SER A 396 4.31 -8.57 -5.80
CA SER A 396 3.51 -9.21 -4.78
C SER A 396 3.31 -10.72 -4.99
N PRO A 397 3.18 -11.53 -3.92
CA PRO A 397 2.98 -12.99 -4.01
C PRO A 397 1.73 -13.42 -4.78
N ILE A 398 0.70 -12.58 -4.91
CA ILE A 398 -0.52 -12.91 -5.66
C ILE A 398 -0.25 -13.28 -7.13
N TYR A 399 0.88 -12.84 -7.68
CA TYR A 399 1.30 -13.19 -9.05
C TYR A 399 1.89 -14.60 -9.15
N ASN A 400 2.18 -15.29 -8.05
CA ASN A 400 2.78 -16.63 -8.05
C ASN A 400 1.72 -17.69 -8.36
N ARG A 401 1.83 -18.30 -9.53
CA ARG A 401 0.84 -19.27 -10.04
C ARG A 401 0.99 -20.68 -9.47
N ASP A 402 2.09 -20.96 -8.78
CA ASP A 402 2.36 -22.25 -8.14
C ASP A 402 1.92 -22.31 -6.67
N GLY A 403 1.20 -21.31 -6.19
CA GLY A 403 0.70 -21.24 -4.83
C GLY A 403 1.77 -21.04 -3.76
N ASP A 404 2.92 -20.48 -4.12
CA ASP A 404 3.96 -20.07 -3.15
C ASP A 404 3.75 -18.63 -2.71
N ILE A 405 3.57 -18.40 -1.40
CA ILE A 405 3.37 -17.06 -0.85
C ILE A 405 4.75 -16.51 -0.46
N SER A 406 5.47 -15.99 -1.46
CA SER A 406 6.80 -15.39 -1.30
C SER A 406 7.05 -14.30 -2.33
N PHE A 407 7.90 -13.34 -2.01
CA PHE A 407 8.40 -12.35 -2.95
C PHE A 407 9.57 -12.95 -3.73
N ARG A 408 9.34 -13.28 -4.99
CA ARG A 408 10.33 -13.96 -5.86
C ARG A 408 11.40 -13.05 -6.41
N SER A 409 11.16 -11.76 -6.38
CA SER A 409 12.12 -10.76 -6.80
C SER A 409 12.04 -9.55 -5.88
N ASN A 410 13.02 -9.41 -5.02
CA ASN A 410 13.18 -8.28 -4.11
C ASN A 410 14.48 -7.50 -4.36
N ARG A 411 15.35 -8.01 -5.27
CA ARG A 411 16.52 -7.30 -5.78
C ARG A 411 16.16 -6.59 -7.07
N VAL A 412 15.78 -5.31 -6.94
CA VAL A 412 15.15 -4.53 -8.01
C VAL A 412 15.89 -3.20 -8.19
N ILE A 413 16.00 -2.77 -9.44
CA ILE A 413 16.28 -1.37 -9.80
C ILE A 413 15.08 -0.89 -10.60
N GLY A 414 14.41 0.15 -10.13
CA GLY A 414 13.19 0.69 -10.73
C GLY A 414 13.25 2.17 -11.00
N HIS A 415 12.62 2.59 -12.08
CA HIS A 415 12.32 3.98 -12.39
C HIS A 415 10.82 4.12 -12.54
N HIS A 416 10.25 5.11 -11.86
CA HIS A 416 8.84 5.39 -11.93
C HIS A 416 8.60 6.87 -12.23
N PHE A 417 7.62 7.12 -13.08
CA PHE A 417 7.17 8.46 -13.50
C PHE A 417 5.68 8.56 -13.29
N GLY A 418 5.25 9.61 -12.62
CA GLY A 418 3.86 9.98 -12.43
C GLY A 418 3.61 11.42 -12.94
N ILE A 419 2.57 11.60 -13.74
CA ILE A 419 2.17 12.93 -14.26
C ILE A 419 0.67 13.08 -14.05
N ALA A 420 0.25 14.25 -13.57
CA ALA A 420 -1.16 14.63 -13.51
C ALA A 420 -1.38 16.02 -14.09
N GLY A 421 -2.58 16.25 -14.60
CA GLY A 421 -2.97 17.55 -15.11
C GLY A 421 -4.49 17.69 -15.25
N ASN A 422 -4.94 18.93 -15.48
CA ASN A 422 -6.34 19.28 -15.63
C ASN A 422 -6.52 20.11 -16.91
N PRO A 423 -6.52 19.47 -18.11
CA PRO A 423 -6.62 20.19 -19.38
C PRO A 423 -7.92 20.97 -19.52
N LEU A 424 -8.98 20.54 -18.86
CA LEU A 424 -10.26 21.25 -18.76
C LEU A 424 -10.74 21.25 -17.29
N PRO A 425 -11.58 22.19 -16.88
CA PRO A 425 -12.10 22.24 -15.51
C PRO A 425 -12.83 20.97 -15.05
N GLU A 426 -13.42 20.22 -15.98
CA GLU A 426 -14.16 19.00 -15.73
C GLU A 426 -13.38 17.74 -16.09
N LEU A 427 -12.21 17.88 -16.70
CA LEU A 427 -11.38 16.75 -17.14
C LEU A 427 -10.00 16.80 -16.49
N SER A 428 -9.66 15.73 -15.79
CA SER A 428 -8.31 15.50 -15.30
C SER A 428 -7.73 14.22 -15.89
N TYR A 429 -6.41 14.15 -15.95
CA TYR A 429 -5.72 12.93 -16.36
C TYR A 429 -4.61 12.58 -15.36
N ARG A 430 -4.26 11.29 -15.36
CA ARG A 430 -3.12 10.73 -14.66
C ARG A 430 -2.40 9.74 -15.56
N LEU A 431 -1.08 9.86 -15.63
CA LEU A 431 -0.21 8.96 -16.36
C LEU A 431 0.81 8.38 -15.37
N LEU A 432 0.94 7.05 -15.34
CA LEU A 432 1.99 6.36 -14.62
C LEU A 432 2.80 5.51 -15.60
N PHE A 433 4.11 5.49 -15.40
CA PHE A 433 5.01 4.61 -16.14
C PHE A 433 6.12 4.13 -15.22
N SER A 434 6.36 2.81 -15.24
CA SER A 434 7.46 2.20 -14.50
C SER A 434 8.27 1.29 -15.40
N PHE A 435 9.57 1.31 -15.17
CA PHE A 435 10.52 0.36 -15.73
C PHE A 435 11.30 -0.27 -14.58
N THR A 436 11.33 -1.61 -14.50
CA THR A 436 12.08 -2.33 -13.49
C THR A 436 13.00 -3.37 -14.10
N ARG A 437 14.16 -3.55 -13.46
CA ARG A 437 15.12 -4.64 -13.69
C ARG A 437 15.16 -5.48 -12.43
N ASN A 438 15.04 -6.81 -12.58
CA ASN A 438 14.81 -7.74 -11.49
C ASN A 438 15.83 -8.85 -11.52
N TRP A 439 16.45 -9.15 -10.38
CA TRP A 439 17.50 -10.15 -10.24
C TRP A 439 17.07 -11.39 -9.44
N GLY A 440 15.79 -11.47 -9.03
CA GLY A 440 15.33 -12.49 -8.09
C GLY A 440 15.69 -12.13 -6.64
N THR A 441 15.93 -13.14 -5.83
CA THR A 441 16.46 -12.98 -4.46
C THR A 441 17.94 -13.41 -4.41
N TYR A 442 18.61 -13.22 -3.28
CA TYR A 442 19.98 -13.75 -3.13
C TYR A 442 20.01 -15.28 -3.10
N SER A 443 19.05 -15.89 -2.42
CA SER A 443 18.95 -17.36 -2.31
C SER A 443 18.48 -18.04 -3.60
N VAL A 444 17.66 -17.34 -4.42
CA VAL A 444 17.12 -17.83 -5.68
C VAL A 444 17.27 -16.73 -6.75
N PRO A 445 18.49 -16.49 -7.24
CA PRO A 445 18.72 -15.51 -8.29
C PRO A 445 18.12 -15.96 -9.61
N PHE A 446 17.61 -15.02 -10.40
CA PHE A 446 17.20 -15.32 -11.77
C PHE A 446 18.40 -15.61 -12.66
N HIS A 447 18.23 -16.52 -13.63
CA HIS A 447 19.28 -16.84 -14.59
C HIS A 447 19.66 -15.62 -15.45
N ASN A 448 18.66 -14.82 -15.84
CA ASN A 448 18.83 -13.56 -16.56
C ASN A 448 18.17 -12.43 -15.77
N VAL A 449 18.60 -11.20 -16.02
CA VAL A 449 17.92 -10.00 -15.48
C VAL A 449 16.59 -9.82 -16.19
N GLU A 450 15.50 -9.87 -15.44
CA GLU A 450 14.15 -9.75 -15.97
C GLU A 450 13.67 -8.30 -15.96
N ASN A 451 13.24 -7.81 -17.12
CA ASN A 451 12.78 -6.44 -17.29
C ASN A 451 11.26 -6.38 -17.37
N ASN A 452 10.66 -5.38 -16.72
CA ASN A 452 9.23 -5.09 -16.84
C ASN A 452 8.99 -3.61 -17.15
N TYR A 453 7.97 -3.36 -17.96
CA TYR A 453 7.45 -2.05 -18.32
C TYR A 453 5.97 -2.02 -18.00
N ASN A 454 5.54 -1.08 -17.20
CA ASN A 454 4.16 -0.98 -16.73
C ASN A 454 3.65 0.44 -16.95
N GLY A 455 2.57 0.60 -17.70
CA GLY A 455 1.97 1.89 -18.04
C GLY A 455 0.51 1.98 -17.65
N LEU A 456 0.07 3.19 -17.27
CA LEU A 456 -1.32 3.55 -17.01
C LEU A 456 -1.62 4.92 -17.56
N LEU A 457 -2.75 5.06 -18.23
CA LEU A 457 -3.41 6.33 -18.53
C LEU A 457 -4.81 6.32 -17.94
N GLU A 458 -5.13 7.28 -17.10
CA GLU A 458 -6.48 7.51 -16.57
C GLU A 458 -7.00 8.87 -17.00
N LEU A 459 -8.27 8.89 -17.41
CA LEU A 459 -9.02 10.08 -17.76
C LEU A 459 -10.23 10.16 -16.85
N THR A 460 -10.35 11.20 -16.04
CA THR A 460 -11.47 11.39 -15.10
C THR A 460 -12.28 12.61 -15.53
N TYR A 461 -13.54 12.36 -15.82
CA TYR A 461 -14.54 13.39 -16.12
C TYR A 461 -15.44 13.63 -14.92
N SER A 462 -15.52 14.87 -14.45
CA SER A 462 -16.32 15.31 -13.30
C SER A 462 -17.25 16.45 -13.74
N PRO A 463 -18.47 16.14 -14.23
CA PRO A 463 -19.39 17.15 -14.75
C PRO A 463 -19.90 18.07 -13.65
N LYS A 464 -19.94 19.38 -13.89
CA LYS A 464 -20.42 20.38 -12.94
C LYS A 464 -21.91 20.29 -12.65
N TRP A 465 -22.68 19.74 -13.60
CA TRP A 465 -24.14 19.61 -13.48
C TRP A 465 -24.58 18.41 -12.60
N VAL A 466 -23.66 17.51 -12.22
CA VAL A 466 -23.89 16.44 -11.23
C VAL A 466 -22.83 16.55 -10.16
N GLU A 467 -23.14 17.30 -9.11
CA GLU A 467 -22.22 17.48 -7.99
C GLU A 467 -21.74 16.14 -7.39
N GLY A 468 -20.45 16.02 -7.09
CA GLY A 468 -19.85 14.83 -6.51
C GLY A 468 -19.82 13.59 -7.41
N PHE A 469 -20.24 13.66 -8.66
CA PHE A 469 -20.11 12.56 -9.61
C PHE A 469 -18.77 12.62 -10.36
N SER A 470 -18.18 11.45 -10.61
CA SER A 470 -17.03 11.32 -11.52
C SER A 470 -17.08 9.98 -12.26
N SER A 471 -16.60 9.99 -13.49
CA SER A 471 -16.37 8.83 -14.33
C SER A 471 -14.91 8.76 -14.72
N THR A 472 -14.24 7.66 -14.41
CA THR A 472 -12.82 7.45 -14.73
C THR A 472 -12.67 6.30 -15.71
N LEU A 473 -12.01 6.55 -16.82
CA LEU A 473 -11.61 5.54 -17.80
C LEU A 473 -10.10 5.35 -17.69
N SER A 474 -9.67 4.12 -17.39
CA SER A 474 -8.27 3.76 -17.19
C SER A 474 -7.82 2.75 -18.23
N PHE A 475 -6.62 2.96 -18.80
CA PHE A 475 -5.96 2.06 -19.75
C PHE A 475 -4.64 1.61 -19.16
N GLY A 476 -4.48 0.31 -18.96
CA GLY A 476 -3.25 -0.30 -18.43
C GLY A 476 -2.55 -1.14 -19.48
N MET A 477 -1.23 -1.18 -19.42
CA MET A 477 -0.40 -2.04 -20.29
C MET A 477 0.86 -2.49 -19.55
N ASP A 478 1.16 -3.80 -19.67
CA ASP A 478 2.40 -4.40 -19.19
C ASP A 478 3.14 -5.08 -20.33
N ARG A 479 4.47 -5.08 -20.23
CA ARG A 479 5.37 -5.86 -21.05
C ARG A 479 6.57 -6.29 -20.21
N GLY A 480 6.81 -7.59 -20.13
CA GLY A 480 7.96 -8.10 -19.39
C GLY A 480 7.90 -9.58 -19.11
N ALA A 481 8.99 -10.12 -18.60
CA ALA A 481 9.13 -11.55 -18.38
C ALA A 481 8.46 -12.04 -17.07
N LEU A 482 8.43 -11.20 -16.01
CA LEU A 482 7.85 -11.60 -14.72
C LEU A 482 6.32 -11.49 -14.68
N LEU A 483 5.77 -10.44 -15.31
CA LEU A 483 4.32 -10.15 -15.27
C LEU A 483 3.62 -10.58 -16.57
N GLY A 484 4.39 -10.95 -17.61
CA GLY A 484 3.88 -11.24 -18.93
C GLY A 484 3.48 -9.97 -19.69
N ASN A 485 2.70 -10.17 -20.75
CA ASN A 485 2.20 -9.10 -21.60
C ASN A 485 0.70 -8.97 -21.39
N SER A 486 0.26 -7.86 -20.84
CA SER A 486 -1.15 -7.60 -20.55
C SER A 486 -1.59 -6.23 -21.04
N LYS A 487 -2.86 -6.10 -21.43
CA LYS A 487 -3.52 -4.84 -21.72
C LYS A 487 -4.90 -4.86 -21.11
N GLY A 488 -5.36 -3.75 -20.56
CA GLY A 488 -6.66 -3.70 -19.92
C GLY A 488 -7.28 -2.32 -19.91
N VAL A 489 -8.58 -2.32 -19.71
CA VAL A 489 -9.42 -1.13 -19.58
C VAL A 489 -10.26 -1.28 -18.32
N MET A 490 -10.36 -0.22 -17.53
CA MET A 490 -11.24 -0.17 -16.37
C MET A 490 -12.11 1.09 -16.45
N LEU A 491 -13.40 0.92 -16.22
CA LEU A 491 -14.35 2.02 -16.03
C LEU A 491 -14.75 2.06 -14.57
N THR A 492 -14.57 3.22 -13.94
CA THR A 492 -14.98 3.49 -12.55
C THR A 492 -15.97 4.64 -12.53
N LEU A 493 -17.12 4.43 -11.91
CA LEU A 493 -18.13 5.45 -11.64
C LEU A 493 -18.19 5.70 -10.16
N ARG A 494 -18.11 6.97 -9.73
CA ARG A 494 -18.13 7.36 -8.32
C ARG A 494 -19.13 8.48 -8.08
N LYS A 495 -19.83 8.38 -6.98
CA LYS A 495 -20.69 9.44 -6.43
C LYS A 495 -20.31 9.67 -4.97
N THR A 496 -20.10 10.93 -4.61
CA THR A 496 -19.87 11.37 -3.23
C THR A 496 -20.82 12.51 -2.92
N GLY A 497 -21.12 12.72 -1.65
CA GLY A 497 -21.96 13.83 -1.19
C GLY A 497 -22.05 13.87 0.33
N TRP A 498 -22.67 14.94 0.84
CA TRP A 498 -23.01 15.10 2.25
C TRP A 498 -24.41 14.53 2.50
N LEU A 499 -24.64 14.00 3.71
CA LEU A 499 -25.94 13.48 4.16
C LEU A 499 -26.60 14.44 5.13
#